data_bb895270813f53ca700d4212616b84a2
#
_entry.id   bb895270813f53ca700d4212616b84a2
#
_cell.length_a   1.000
_cell.length_b   1.000
_cell.length_c   1.000
_cell.angle_alpha   90.00
_cell.angle_beta   90.00
_cell.angle_gamma   90.00
#
_symmetry.space_group_name_H-M   'P 1'
#
loop_
_entity.id
_entity.type
_entity.pdbx_description
1 polymer ?
#
loop_
_entity_poly.entity_id
_entity_poly.type
_entity_poly.pdbx_seq_one_letter_code
_entity_poly.pdbx_strand_id
1 'polypeptide(L)'
;KGTIIETIDEMCDWYQAKFTVADEENGKTINRTTKNYIELPKGKSIGDTITHTFEGKEYTAEIIKEPDNKHTKCKISDTADSKRVYGVFADWDNDDDTVNDMYVTAVGTHVVRINKDVTVQAGDLLSSNGDGTAKVQDDDIIRSKTIGKVLTNIKQETYSDGSYTVPCALYCG
;
A
#
# COMPACT_ATOMS: atom_id res chain seq x y z
N LYS A 1 3.61 1.81 -10.45
CA LYS A 1 2.43 2.58 -10.01
C LYS A 1 1.19 2.14 -10.77
N GLY A 2 0.02 2.26 -10.13
CA GLY A 2 -1.25 1.95 -10.78
C GLY A 2 -1.67 0.48 -10.77
N THR A 3 -0.84 -0.44 -10.30
CA THR A 3 -1.19 -1.87 -10.21
C THR A 3 -2.36 -2.06 -9.24
N ILE A 4 -3.33 -2.89 -9.63
CA ILE A 4 -4.56 -3.11 -8.86
C ILE A 4 -4.27 -4.00 -7.65
N ILE A 5 -4.68 -3.53 -6.48
CA ILE A 5 -4.46 -4.19 -5.19
C ILE A 5 -5.80 -4.62 -4.60
N GLU A 6 -5.87 -5.83 -4.08
CA GLU A 6 -7.05 -6.34 -3.37
C GLU A 6 -6.71 -6.87 -1.98
N THR A 7 -7.67 -6.86 -1.07
CA THR A 7 -7.53 -7.36 0.30
C THR A 7 -7.73 -8.87 0.35
N ILE A 8 -7.16 -9.52 1.39
CA ILE A 8 -7.20 -10.99 1.55
C ILE A 8 -7.83 -11.47 2.86
N ASP A 9 -8.62 -10.63 3.53
CA ASP A 9 -9.27 -10.96 4.82
C ASP A 9 -8.29 -11.26 5.98
N GLU A 10 -7.11 -10.66 5.94
CA GLU A 10 -6.12 -10.81 7.01
C GLU A 10 -5.58 -9.45 7.41
N MET A 11 -5.28 -9.28 8.69
CA MET A 11 -4.55 -8.12 9.18
C MET A 11 -3.05 -8.37 9.10
N CYS A 12 -2.28 -7.32 8.90
CA CYS A 12 -0.84 -7.39 9.05
C CYS A 12 -0.50 -7.82 10.48
N ASP A 13 0.43 -8.76 10.61
CA ASP A 13 0.82 -9.35 11.90
C ASP A 13 2.21 -8.83 12.31
N TRP A 14 2.37 -7.51 12.28
CA TRP A 14 3.62 -6.86 12.62
C TRP A 14 3.80 -6.75 14.13
N TYR A 15 5.07 -6.86 14.54
CA TYR A 15 5.55 -6.48 15.87
C TYR A 15 6.07 -5.05 15.84
N GLN A 16 6.51 -4.56 16.97
CA GLN A 16 7.08 -3.23 17.07
C GLN A 16 8.38 -3.27 17.88
N ALA A 17 9.34 -2.48 17.45
CA ALA A 17 10.52 -2.15 18.24
C ALA A 17 10.23 -0.88 19.03
N LYS A 18 10.27 -0.96 20.34
CA LYS A 18 10.05 0.18 21.25
C LYS A 18 11.36 0.62 21.84
N PHE A 19 11.71 1.89 21.66
CA PHE A 19 12.96 2.47 22.12
C PHE A 19 12.79 3.93 22.47
N THR A 20 13.77 4.51 23.16
CA THR A 20 13.75 5.91 23.58
C THR A 20 14.74 6.71 22.76
N VAL A 21 14.27 7.79 22.15
CA VAL A 21 15.09 8.75 21.41
C VAL A 21 15.25 10.00 22.25
N ALA A 22 16.49 10.44 22.45
CA ALA A 22 16.79 11.74 23.05
C ALA A 22 16.71 12.82 21.98
N ASP A 23 15.80 13.76 22.16
CA ASP A 23 15.53 14.86 21.25
C ASP A 23 15.86 16.21 21.90
N GLU A 24 16.28 17.16 21.10
CA GLU A 24 16.58 18.52 21.59
C GLU A 24 15.45 19.46 21.20
N GLU A 25 14.80 20.06 22.20
CA GLU A 25 13.73 21.02 21.99
C GLU A 25 13.92 22.22 22.92
N ASN A 26 13.99 23.42 22.36
CA ASN A 26 14.19 24.66 23.10
C ASN A 26 15.40 24.64 24.04
N GLY A 27 16.52 24.02 23.63
CA GLY A 27 17.72 23.90 24.43
C GLY A 27 17.66 22.89 25.57
N LYS A 28 16.62 22.04 25.58
CA LYS A 28 16.44 20.96 26.57
C LYS A 28 16.40 19.61 25.88
N THR A 29 16.98 18.60 26.54
CA THR A 29 16.87 17.22 26.09
C THR A 29 15.53 16.63 26.53
N ILE A 30 14.74 16.16 25.57
CA ILE A 30 13.47 15.47 25.78
C ILE A 30 13.61 14.03 25.32
N ASN A 31 13.29 13.07 26.20
CA ASN A 31 13.27 11.66 25.85
C ASN A 31 11.90 11.29 25.32
N ARG A 32 11.84 10.78 24.09
CA ARG A 32 10.61 10.33 23.45
C ARG A 32 10.63 8.83 23.25
N THR A 33 9.55 8.17 23.67
CA THR A 33 9.33 6.77 23.34
C THR A 33 8.88 6.66 21.90
N THR A 34 9.60 5.88 21.12
CA THR A 34 9.37 5.67 19.69
C THR A 34 9.09 4.20 19.43
N LYS A 35 8.19 3.94 18.49
CA LYS A 35 7.81 2.58 18.08
C LYS A 35 7.88 2.48 16.58
N ASN A 36 8.61 1.50 16.07
CA ASN A 36 8.65 1.18 14.64
C ASN A 36 8.15 -0.22 14.39
N TYR A 37 7.44 -0.42 13.27
CA TYR A 37 7.02 -1.74 12.85
C TYR A 37 8.21 -2.60 12.44
N ILE A 38 8.20 -3.84 12.89
CA ILE A 38 9.22 -4.84 12.56
C ILE A 38 8.57 -6.19 12.28
N GLU A 39 9.23 -7.00 11.46
CA GLU A 39 9.00 -8.44 11.44
C GLU A 39 9.64 -9.04 12.70
N LEU A 40 9.02 -10.07 13.29
CA LEU A 40 9.60 -10.73 14.44
C LEU A 40 10.93 -11.39 14.06
N PRO A 41 12.07 -10.96 14.66
CA PRO A 41 13.36 -11.59 14.37
C PRO A 41 13.37 -13.06 14.74
N LYS A 42 14.04 -13.88 13.96
CA LYS A 42 14.14 -15.32 14.18
C LYS A 42 14.71 -15.62 15.56
N GLY A 43 14.01 -16.47 16.32
CA GLY A 43 14.43 -16.87 17.67
C GLY A 43 14.14 -15.85 18.76
N LYS A 44 13.43 -14.78 18.45
CA LYS A 44 13.04 -13.74 19.41
C LYS A 44 11.56 -13.83 19.75
N SER A 45 11.21 -13.28 20.92
CA SER A 45 9.86 -13.22 21.44
C SER A 45 9.54 -11.85 22.01
N ILE A 46 8.26 -11.58 22.27
CA ILE A 46 7.83 -10.35 22.95
C ILE A 46 8.59 -10.21 24.28
N GLY A 47 9.09 -9.01 24.56
CA GLY A 47 9.88 -8.70 25.74
C GLY A 47 11.39 -8.85 25.56
N ASP A 48 11.83 -9.53 24.49
CA ASP A 48 13.25 -9.59 24.16
C ASP A 48 13.77 -8.23 23.67
N THR A 49 15.06 -8.00 23.85
CA THR A 49 15.72 -6.81 23.35
C THR A 49 16.46 -7.11 22.06
N ILE A 50 16.45 -6.12 21.16
CA ILE A 50 17.17 -6.15 19.90
C ILE A 50 17.90 -4.82 19.69
N THR A 51 18.87 -4.80 18.77
CA THR A 51 19.44 -3.57 18.27
C THR A 51 18.63 -3.11 17.06
N HIS A 52 18.09 -1.90 17.13
CA HIS A 52 17.26 -1.32 16.08
C HIS A 52 17.91 -0.05 15.55
N THR A 53 18.01 0.09 14.23
CA THR A 53 18.55 1.28 13.58
C THR A 53 17.42 2.23 13.22
N PHE A 54 17.53 3.46 13.68
CA PHE A 54 16.57 4.54 13.42
C PHE A 54 17.31 5.83 13.08
N GLU A 55 17.01 6.42 11.94
CA GLU A 55 17.65 7.64 11.45
C GLU A 55 19.20 7.57 11.53
N GLY A 56 19.75 6.43 11.12
CA GLY A 56 21.19 6.19 11.09
C GLY A 56 21.86 5.90 12.43
N LYS A 57 21.10 5.83 13.52
CA LYS A 57 21.60 5.50 14.87
C LYS A 57 21.07 4.15 15.34
N GLU A 58 21.87 3.45 16.13
CA GLU A 58 21.48 2.20 16.75
C GLU A 58 20.91 2.43 18.15
N TYR A 59 19.79 1.77 18.44
CA TYR A 59 19.12 1.82 19.73
C TYR A 59 18.90 0.42 20.25
N THR A 60 18.91 0.26 21.57
CA THR A 60 18.40 -0.94 22.20
C THR A 60 16.88 -0.84 22.30
N ALA A 61 16.18 -1.76 21.65
CA ALA A 61 14.73 -1.76 21.58
C ALA A 61 14.14 -3.02 22.20
N GLU A 62 12.96 -2.88 22.77
CA GLU A 62 12.15 -4.01 23.25
C GLU A 62 11.16 -4.43 22.17
N ILE A 63 11.03 -5.73 21.94
CA ILE A 63 10.01 -6.27 21.06
C ILE A 63 8.67 -6.26 21.78
N ILE A 64 7.71 -5.53 21.22
CA ILE A 64 6.32 -5.50 21.69
C ILE A 64 5.36 -5.85 20.57
N LYS A 65 4.12 -6.15 20.92
CA LYS A 65 3.03 -6.31 19.96
C LYS A 65 1.79 -5.60 20.49
N GLU A 66 1.30 -4.65 19.70
CA GLU A 66 0.04 -3.95 19.98
C GLU A 66 -1.01 -4.37 18.95
N PRO A 67 -2.31 -4.38 19.31
CA PRO A 67 -3.37 -4.64 18.34
C PRO A 67 -3.31 -3.67 17.18
N ASP A 68 -3.34 -4.21 15.96
CA ASP A 68 -3.43 -3.42 14.73
C ASP A 68 -4.85 -3.55 14.17
N ASN A 69 -5.53 -2.43 14.02
CA ASN A 69 -6.89 -2.37 13.52
C ASN A 69 -7.04 -1.59 12.21
N LYS A 70 -5.92 -1.29 11.53
CA LYS A 70 -5.94 -0.48 10.30
C LYS A 70 -5.08 -1.01 9.15
N HIS A 71 -4.08 -1.86 9.42
CA HIS A 71 -3.21 -2.38 8.38
C HIS A 71 -3.66 -3.77 7.94
N THR A 72 -4.35 -3.81 6.81
CA THR A 72 -4.80 -5.07 6.21
C THR A 72 -3.74 -5.63 5.27
N LYS A 73 -3.65 -6.95 5.20
CA LYS A 73 -2.84 -7.60 4.17
C LYS A 73 -3.51 -7.49 2.82
N CYS A 74 -2.70 -7.26 1.81
CA CYS A 74 -3.12 -7.08 0.44
C CYS A 74 -2.29 -7.94 -0.50
N LYS A 75 -2.79 -8.15 -1.69
CA LYS A 75 -2.07 -8.77 -2.80
C LYS A 75 -2.37 -8.04 -4.11
N ILE A 76 -1.57 -8.30 -5.12
CA ILE A 76 -1.90 -7.91 -6.49
C ILE A 76 -3.19 -8.64 -6.88
N SER A 77 -4.16 -7.91 -7.43
CA SER A 77 -5.45 -8.50 -7.81
C SER A 77 -5.26 -9.61 -8.84
N ASP A 78 -5.69 -10.81 -8.50
CA ASP A 78 -5.61 -12.00 -9.33
C ASP A 78 -6.99 -12.54 -9.74
N THR A 79 -8.05 -11.80 -9.45
CA THR A 79 -9.43 -12.17 -9.76
C THR A 79 -10.10 -11.08 -10.60
N ALA A 80 -10.56 -11.45 -11.78
CA ALA A 80 -11.31 -10.53 -12.64
C ALA A 80 -12.60 -10.08 -11.94
N ASP A 81 -12.91 -8.80 -12.06
CA ASP A 81 -14.08 -8.18 -11.45
C ASP A 81 -14.16 -8.34 -9.93
N SER A 82 -13.03 -8.44 -9.27
CA SER A 82 -12.96 -8.60 -7.82
C SER A 82 -13.60 -7.41 -7.09
N LYS A 83 -14.54 -7.73 -6.20
CA LYS A 83 -15.12 -6.73 -5.29
C LYS A 83 -14.23 -6.42 -4.09
N ARG A 84 -13.10 -7.12 -3.96
CA ARG A 84 -12.10 -6.91 -2.91
C ARG A 84 -11.06 -5.87 -3.29
N VAL A 85 -11.16 -5.24 -4.44
CA VAL A 85 -10.23 -4.19 -4.83
C VAL A 85 -10.21 -3.11 -3.76
N TYR A 86 -9.02 -2.85 -3.27
CA TYR A 86 -8.76 -1.88 -2.21
C TYR A 86 -8.31 -0.53 -2.77
N GLY A 87 -7.60 -0.56 -3.88
CA GLY A 87 -7.06 0.61 -4.54
C GLY A 87 -5.98 0.25 -5.55
N VAL A 88 -5.11 1.18 -5.82
CA VAL A 88 -3.96 0.99 -6.70
C VAL A 88 -2.66 1.27 -5.96
N PHE A 89 -1.62 0.52 -6.32
CA PHE A 89 -0.28 0.73 -5.78
C PHE A 89 0.23 2.12 -6.15
N ALA A 90 0.61 2.91 -5.16
CA ALA A 90 1.18 4.24 -5.35
C ALA A 90 2.70 4.24 -5.22
N ASP A 91 3.23 3.72 -4.13
CA ASP A 91 4.67 3.62 -3.89
C ASP A 91 4.96 2.67 -2.73
N TRP A 92 6.22 2.30 -2.56
CA TRP A 92 6.69 1.64 -1.35
C TRP A 92 6.88 2.66 -0.24
N ASP A 93 6.57 2.26 1.00
CA ASP A 93 6.95 3.02 2.17
C ASP A 93 8.40 2.68 2.53
N ASN A 94 9.30 3.61 2.31
CA ASN A 94 10.74 3.45 2.52
C ASN A 94 11.19 4.21 3.77
N ASP A 95 10.47 4.07 4.85
CA ASP A 95 10.85 4.65 6.13
C ASP A 95 11.87 3.78 6.89
N ASP A 96 12.12 4.10 8.17
CA ASP A 96 13.12 3.43 8.99
C ASP A 96 12.64 2.12 9.63
N ASP A 97 11.42 1.69 9.37
CA ASP A 97 10.97 0.39 9.87
C ASP A 97 11.48 -0.75 8.97
N THR A 98 11.31 -1.98 9.43
CA THR A 98 11.82 -3.16 8.73
C THR A 98 10.74 -3.97 8.04
N VAL A 99 9.52 -3.49 8.04
CA VAL A 99 8.40 -4.14 7.34
C VAL A 99 8.36 -3.68 5.89
N ASN A 100 7.88 -4.56 5.03
CA ASN A 100 7.72 -4.27 3.61
C ASN A 100 6.29 -3.80 3.35
N ASP A 101 6.06 -2.52 3.51
CA ASP A 101 4.75 -1.90 3.35
C ASP A 101 4.68 -0.94 2.16
N MET A 102 3.47 -0.65 1.74
CA MET A 102 3.21 0.16 0.57
C MET A 102 2.10 1.17 0.81
N TYR A 103 2.14 2.25 0.03
CA TYR A 103 1.02 3.18 -0.09
C TYR A 103 0.07 2.69 -1.17
N VAL A 104 -1.22 2.62 -0.83
CA VAL A 104 -2.31 2.29 -1.73
C VAL A 104 -3.25 3.47 -1.82
N THR A 105 -3.51 3.95 -3.03
CA THR A 105 -4.48 5.03 -3.26
C THR A 105 -5.84 4.42 -3.55
N ALA A 106 -6.82 4.73 -2.70
CA ALA A 106 -8.18 4.20 -2.81
C ALA A 106 -9.16 5.21 -3.41
N VAL A 107 -8.94 6.50 -3.17
CA VAL A 107 -9.83 7.60 -3.58
C VAL A 107 -8.99 8.77 -4.07
N GLY A 108 -9.51 9.52 -5.02
CA GLY A 108 -8.85 10.67 -5.61
C GLY A 108 -8.31 10.39 -7.00
N THR A 109 -7.45 11.25 -7.49
CA THR A 109 -6.86 11.12 -8.83
C THR A 109 -5.53 10.39 -8.75
N HIS A 110 -5.40 9.31 -9.50
CA HIS A 110 -4.16 8.55 -9.63
C HIS A 110 -4.11 7.81 -10.97
N VAL A 111 -2.93 7.41 -11.40
CA VAL A 111 -2.81 6.56 -12.58
C VAL A 111 -3.24 5.14 -12.27
N VAL A 112 -3.87 4.50 -13.24
CA VAL A 112 -4.28 3.08 -13.19
C VAL A 112 -3.61 2.33 -14.32
N ARG A 113 -3.09 1.14 -14.00
CA ARG A 113 -2.43 0.26 -14.97
C ARG A 113 -3.48 -0.54 -15.75
N ILE A 114 -3.50 -0.32 -17.06
CA ILE A 114 -4.47 -0.93 -17.98
C ILE A 114 -3.81 -2.12 -18.67
N ASN A 115 -4.58 -3.19 -18.87
CA ASN A 115 -4.12 -4.34 -19.64
C ASN A 115 -3.73 -3.93 -21.06
N LYS A 116 -2.68 -4.54 -21.58
CA LYS A 116 -2.12 -4.24 -22.92
C LYS A 116 -3.14 -4.35 -24.07
N ASP A 117 -4.11 -5.25 -23.94
CA ASP A 117 -5.10 -5.55 -24.98
C ASP A 117 -6.39 -4.74 -24.81
N VAL A 118 -6.45 -3.85 -23.81
CA VAL A 118 -7.62 -3.03 -23.49
C VAL A 118 -7.42 -1.61 -23.97
N THR A 119 -8.40 -1.10 -24.71
CA THR A 119 -8.47 0.30 -25.12
C THR A 119 -9.48 1.02 -24.24
N VAL A 120 -9.08 2.18 -23.68
CA VAL A 120 -9.93 2.98 -22.80
C VAL A 120 -10.21 4.34 -23.40
N GLN A 121 -11.33 4.92 -22.98
CA GLN A 121 -11.74 6.29 -23.32
C GLN A 121 -12.11 7.04 -22.04
N ALA A 122 -12.02 8.37 -22.09
CA ALA A 122 -12.49 9.21 -21.00
C ALA A 122 -13.95 8.87 -20.66
N GLY A 123 -14.24 8.67 -19.37
CA GLY A 123 -15.55 8.30 -18.87
C GLY A 123 -15.76 6.80 -18.63
N ASP A 124 -14.89 5.93 -19.16
CA ASP A 124 -15.00 4.49 -18.91
C ASP A 124 -14.81 4.16 -17.43
N LEU A 125 -15.70 3.32 -16.89
CA LEU A 125 -15.50 2.70 -15.58
C LEU A 125 -14.57 1.49 -15.71
N LEU A 126 -13.74 1.28 -14.71
CA LEU A 126 -12.73 0.22 -14.70
C LEU A 126 -13.01 -0.81 -13.61
N SER A 127 -12.70 -2.06 -13.90
CA SER A 127 -12.65 -3.16 -12.95
C SER A 127 -11.36 -3.95 -13.11
N SER A 128 -11.06 -4.85 -12.16
CA SER A 128 -9.87 -5.71 -12.23
C SER A 128 -9.93 -6.65 -13.43
N ASN A 129 -8.82 -6.77 -14.15
CA ASN A 129 -8.66 -7.78 -15.20
C ASN A 129 -8.20 -9.15 -14.67
N GLY A 130 -7.83 -9.23 -13.38
CA GLY A 130 -7.38 -10.46 -12.73
C GLY A 130 -5.89 -10.75 -12.84
N ASP A 131 -5.11 -9.78 -13.30
CA ASP A 131 -3.65 -9.90 -13.48
C ASP A 131 -2.88 -8.67 -12.98
N GLY A 132 -3.47 -7.91 -12.06
CA GLY A 132 -2.90 -6.66 -11.56
C GLY A 132 -3.18 -5.45 -12.45
N THR A 133 -3.77 -5.65 -13.62
CA THR A 133 -4.20 -4.57 -14.52
C THR A 133 -5.71 -4.40 -14.49
N ALA A 134 -6.18 -3.28 -15.01
CA ALA A 134 -7.61 -2.99 -15.15
C ALA A 134 -8.09 -3.22 -16.59
N LYS A 135 -9.37 -3.48 -16.69
CA LYS A 135 -10.14 -3.52 -17.94
C LYS A 135 -11.33 -2.57 -17.84
N VAL A 136 -11.97 -2.28 -18.98
CA VAL A 136 -13.23 -1.54 -18.98
C VAL A 136 -14.32 -2.41 -18.34
N GLN A 137 -15.03 -1.83 -17.37
CA GLN A 137 -16.17 -2.48 -16.74
C GLN A 137 -17.28 -2.69 -17.77
N ASP A 138 -18.00 -3.80 -17.66
CA ASP A 138 -19.04 -4.21 -18.63
C ASP A 138 -20.34 -3.40 -18.56
N ASP A 139 -20.52 -2.60 -17.52
CA ASP A 139 -21.66 -1.70 -17.39
C ASP A 139 -21.24 -0.30 -16.93
N ASP A 140 -22.16 0.64 -16.91
CA ASP A 140 -21.96 2.06 -16.61
C ASP A 140 -22.46 2.43 -15.20
N ILE A 141 -22.44 1.47 -14.27
CA ILE A 141 -22.91 1.66 -12.90
C ILE A 141 -21.74 1.47 -11.95
N ILE A 142 -21.55 2.41 -11.01
CA ILE A 142 -20.56 2.27 -9.94
C ILE A 142 -20.99 1.14 -9.03
N ARG A 143 -20.13 0.12 -8.92
CA ARG A 143 -20.35 -1.09 -8.14
C ARG A 143 -19.22 -1.32 -7.16
N SER A 144 -19.35 -2.29 -6.28
CA SER A 144 -18.26 -2.67 -5.36
C SER A 144 -16.97 -3.09 -6.09
N LYS A 145 -17.05 -3.56 -7.32
CA LYS A 145 -15.90 -3.91 -8.16
C LYS A 145 -15.26 -2.72 -8.89
N THR A 146 -15.91 -1.56 -8.91
CA THR A 146 -15.44 -0.41 -9.68
C THR A 146 -14.17 0.16 -9.04
N ILE A 147 -13.10 0.26 -9.83
CA ILE A 147 -11.84 0.89 -9.43
C ILE A 147 -11.96 2.41 -9.54
N GLY A 148 -12.46 2.89 -10.66
CA GLY A 148 -12.56 4.32 -10.94
C GLY A 148 -13.05 4.60 -12.34
N LYS A 149 -12.94 5.86 -12.71
CA LYS A 149 -13.33 6.38 -14.03
C LYS A 149 -12.11 6.94 -14.75
N VAL A 150 -11.92 6.56 -15.99
CA VAL A 150 -10.86 7.12 -16.83
C VAL A 150 -11.11 8.60 -17.08
N LEU A 151 -10.10 9.42 -16.82
CA LEU A 151 -10.14 10.87 -17.07
C LEU A 151 -9.66 11.22 -18.47
N THR A 152 -8.64 10.51 -18.94
CA THR A 152 -8.10 10.67 -20.31
C THR A 152 -7.42 9.37 -20.74
N ASN A 153 -7.43 9.10 -22.03
CA ASN A 153 -6.73 7.95 -22.60
C ASN A 153 -5.24 8.21 -22.90
N ILE A 154 -4.72 9.36 -22.48
CA ILE A 154 -3.31 9.70 -22.70
C ILE A 154 -2.44 8.83 -21.80
N LYS A 155 -1.65 7.96 -22.41
CA LYS A 155 -0.74 7.05 -21.69
C LYS A 155 0.36 7.82 -21.00
N GLN A 156 0.59 7.52 -19.72
CA GLN A 156 1.65 8.13 -18.92
C GLN A 156 2.92 7.28 -18.93
N GLU A 157 2.79 5.99 -18.69
CA GLU A 157 3.88 5.01 -18.75
C GLU A 157 3.44 3.79 -19.53
N THR A 158 4.40 3.13 -20.17
CA THR A 158 4.21 1.81 -20.79
C THR A 158 5.24 0.86 -20.19
N TYR A 159 4.77 -0.27 -19.68
CA TYR A 159 5.62 -1.29 -19.08
C TYR A 159 6.10 -2.32 -20.12
N SER A 160 7.10 -3.12 -19.73
CA SER A 160 7.70 -4.11 -20.62
C SER A 160 6.72 -5.19 -21.11
N ASP A 161 5.67 -5.48 -20.34
CA ASP A 161 4.60 -6.42 -20.73
C ASP A 161 3.56 -5.80 -21.65
N GLY A 162 3.71 -4.52 -22.02
CA GLY A 162 2.79 -3.77 -22.87
C GLY A 162 1.64 -3.10 -22.14
N SER A 163 1.43 -3.38 -20.86
CA SER A 163 0.47 -2.64 -20.06
C SER A 163 0.89 -1.17 -19.91
N TYR A 164 -0.06 -0.29 -19.68
CA TYR A 164 0.18 1.15 -19.64
C TYR A 164 -0.68 1.81 -18.58
N THR A 165 -0.32 3.01 -18.17
CA THR A 165 -1.10 3.77 -17.19
C THR A 165 -1.83 4.95 -17.85
N VAL A 166 -3.02 5.24 -17.31
CA VAL A 166 -3.81 6.44 -17.64
C VAL A 166 -4.33 7.08 -16.34
N PRO A 167 -4.54 8.41 -16.34
CA PRO A 167 -5.12 9.09 -15.18
C PRO A 167 -6.58 8.73 -14.99
N CYS A 168 -6.94 8.45 -13.73
CA CYS A 168 -8.29 8.05 -13.34
C CYS A 168 -8.73 8.76 -12.06
N ALA A 169 -10.03 8.93 -11.90
CA ALA A 169 -10.65 9.25 -10.63
C ALA A 169 -11.01 7.94 -9.93
N LEU A 170 -10.47 7.67 -8.74
CA LEU A 170 -10.64 6.42 -8.03
C LEU A 170 -11.86 6.45 -7.11
N TYR A 171 -12.58 5.33 -7.05
CA TYR A 171 -13.80 5.15 -6.26
C TYR A 171 -13.75 3.92 -5.34
N CYS A 172 -12.56 3.46 -4.97
CA CYS A 172 -12.38 2.25 -4.14
C CYS A 172 -12.71 2.47 -2.65
N GLY A 173 -13.19 3.63 -2.32
CA GLY A 173 -13.55 3.97 -0.94
C GLY A 173 -14.93 3.48 -0.52
#